data_0733bf3e5c81afec94df0c8b37fdae3a
#
_entry.id   0733bf3e5c81afec94df0c8b37fdae3a
#
_cell.length_a   1.000
_cell.length_b   1.000
_cell.length_c   1.000
_cell.angle_alpha   90.00
_cell.angle_beta   90.00
_cell.angle_gamma   90.00
#
_symmetry.space_group_name_H-M   'P 1'
#
loop_
_entity.id
_entity.type
_entity.pdbx_description
1 polymer ?
#
loop_
_entity_poly.entity_id
_entity_poly.type
_entity_poly.pdbx_seq_one_letter_code
_entity_poly.pdbx_strand_id
1 'polypeptide(L)'
;MINTAIAKLAAGQNLAGTETREAFNQIMSGGATNAQIAAFITAMRMKGETIDEITSCAQVLREKCSRIHTHGDVLDIVGTGGDCANTFNISTTSAFVISAAGQPVAKHGNRSVSSKSGAADVLEALGVKIDLPAEKNEELLQKINLCFLFAQSCHASMRYAGPVRKEIGIRTIFNIIGPLANPAFASLQLLGVYQKELVLPLARVLSNLGVKRGIVVYGNDGLDEVTVSSTNTMAEINNGKVTEYIFDPADLGFKRCSKADLVGGDAQENAQITTNILNGTERGSKRDAVVLNSAVSLYLGGKGSIKECAALAEETIDSGRAYEKLQQLVKLSNM
;
A
#
# COMPACT_ATOMS: atom_id res chain seq x y z
N MET A 1 -6.55 -15.98 27.35
CA MET A 1 -6.15 -16.11 25.93
C MET A 1 -4.86 -15.34 25.60
N ILE A 2 -4.80 -14.02 25.71
CA ILE A 2 -3.59 -13.26 25.34
C ILE A 2 -2.34 -13.66 26.14
N ASN A 3 -2.42 -13.93 27.43
CA ASN A 3 -1.29 -14.35 28.25
C ASN A 3 -0.71 -15.69 27.80
N THR A 4 -1.57 -16.64 27.39
CA THR A 4 -1.13 -17.94 26.84
C THR A 4 -0.42 -17.73 25.49
N ALA A 5 -0.94 -16.86 24.63
CA ALA A 5 -0.28 -16.53 23.38
C ALA A 5 1.08 -15.86 23.59
N ILE A 6 1.18 -14.91 24.54
CA ILE A 6 2.44 -14.27 24.92
C ILE A 6 3.45 -15.30 25.41
N ALA A 7 3.05 -16.25 26.28
CA ALA A 7 3.93 -17.28 26.80
C ALA A 7 4.50 -18.17 25.69
N LYS A 8 3.66 -18.60 24.72
CA LYS A 8 4.11 -19.36 23.55
C LYS A 8 5.10 -18.58 22.69
N LEU A 9 4.76 -17.32 22.35
CA LEU A 9 5.63 -16.47 21.53
C LEU A 9 6.97 -16.21 22.22
N ALA A 10 6.97 -15.96 23.54
CA ALA A 10 8.19 -15.77 24.34
C ALA A 10 9.07 -17.04 24.41
N ALA A 11 8.45 -18.22 24.29
CA ALA A 11 9.15 -19.49 24.15
C ALA A 11 9.60 -19.82 22.70
N GLY A 12 9.44 -18.87 21.76
CA GLY A 12 9.80 -19.07 20.35
C GLY A 12 8.83 -19.95 19.57
N GLN A 13 7.65 -20.23 20.13
CA GLN A 13 6.64 -21.10 19.49
C GLN A 13 5.70 -20.30 18.57
N ASN A 14 5.33 -20.90 17.44
CA ASN A 14 4.33 -20.33 16.56
C ASN A 14 2.93 -20.46 17.17
N LEU A 15 2.07 -19.47 16.89
CA LEU A 15 0.66 -19.56 17.23
C LEU A 15 -0.12 -20.19 16.05
N ALA A 16 -1.12 -21.00 16.37
CA ALA A 16 -2.13 -21.37 15.38
C ALA A 16 -2.93 -20.14 14.95
N GLY A 17 -3.47 -20.15 13.73
CA GLY A 17 -4.27 -19.04 13.21
C GLY A 17 -5.43 -18.63 14.12
N THR A 18 -6.12 -19.61 14.74
CA THR A 18 -7.20 -19.37 15.71
C THR A 18 -6.68 -18.67 16.97
N GLU A 19 -5.56 -19.10 17.53
CA GLU A 19 -4.94 -18.49 18.73
C GLU A 19 -4.49 -17.05 18.44
N THR A 20 -3.87 -16.84 17.28
CA THR A 20 -3.46 -15.51 16.82
C THR A 20 -4.66 -14.59 16.68
N ARG A 21 -5.71 -15.07 16.00
CA ARG A 21 -6.94 -14.33 15.78
C ARG A 21 -7.61 -13.92 17.08
N GLU A 22 -7.72 -14.83 18.04
CA GLU A 22 -8.34 -14.56 19.34
C GLU A 22 -7.53 -13.54 20.16
N ALA A 23 -6.20 -13.71 20.26
CA ALA A 23 -5.32 -12.80 20.99
C ALA A 23 -5.32 -11.41 20.33
N PHE A 24 -5.20 -11.34 19.00
CA PHE A 24 -5.18 -10.08 18.28
C PHE A 24 -6.55 -9.39 18.31
N ASN A 25 -7.66 -10.15 18.24
CA ASN A 25 -9.00 -9.60 18.41
C ASN A 25 -9.18 -9.01 19.82
N GLN A 26 -8.65 -9.62 20.88
CA GLN A 26 -8.65 -9.07 22.22
C GLN A 26 -7.94 -7.71 22.27
N ILE A 27 -6.78 -7.58 21.61
CA ILE A 27 -6.05 -6.30 21.47
C ILE A 27 -6.93 -5.27 20.76
N MET A 28 -7.43 -5.61 19.57
CA MET A 28 -8.15 -4.68 18.70
C MET A 28 -9.57 -4.35 19.17
N SER A 29 -10.04 -5.00 20.27
CA SER A 29 -11.30 -4.67 20.96
C SER A 29 -11.09 -3.93 22.28
N GLY A 30 -9.82 -3.61 22.65
CA GLY A 30 -9.50 -2.91 23.90
C GLY A 30 -9.53 -3.80 25.14
N GLY A 31 -9.55 -5.13 24.96
CA GLY A 31 -9.57 -6.10 26.06
C GLY A 31 -8.18 -6.51 26.57
N ALA A 32 -7.10 -5.86 26.06
CA ALA A 32 -5.73 -6.10 26.50
C ALA A 32 -5.13 -4.83 27.11
N THR A 33 -4.28 -5.01 28.14
CA THR A 33 -3.52 -3.91 28.72
C THR A 33 -2.35 -3.49 27.82
N ASN A 34 -1.82 -2.28 27.99
CA ASN A 34 -0.65 -1.81 27.24
C ASN A 34 0.55 -2.76 27.40
N ALA A 35 0.78 -3.29 28.61
CA ALA A 35 1.83 -4.26 28.86
C ALA A 35 1.65 -5.57 28.08
N GLN A 36 0.39 -6.07 27.98
CA GLN A 36 0.07 -7.26 27.20
C GLN A 36 0.25 -7.01 25.69
N ILE A 37 -0.17 -5.84 25.19
CA ILE A 37 0.01 -5.46 23.78
C ILE A 37 1.51 -5.39 23.47
N ALA A 38 2.30 -4.68 24.28
CA ALA A 38 3.74 -4.55 24.08
C ALA A 38 4.43 -5.92 24.09
N ALA A 39 4.12 -6.77 25.09
CA ALA A 39 4.68 -8.11 25.18
C ALA A 39 4.32 -8.98 23.95
N PHE A 40 3.07 -8.97 23.52
CA PHE A 40 2.60 -9.76 22.38
C PHE A 40 3.31 -9.37 21.07
N ILE A 41 3.30 -8.06 20.72
CA ILE A 41 3.88 -7.61 19.44
C ILE A 41 5.40 -7.70 19.43
N THR A 42 6.06 -7.51 20.60
CA THR A 42 7.51 -7.65 20.71
C THR A 42 7.93 -9.11 20.63
N ALA A 43 7.27 -10.01 21.36
CA ALA A 43 7.58 -11.45 21.32
C ALA A 43 7.33 -12.02 19.91
N MET A 44 6.25 -11.62 19.24
CA MET A 44 5.97 -12.01 17.86
C MET A 44 7.07 -11.53 16.91
N ARG A 45 7.53 -10.30 17.04
CA ARG A 45 8.64 -9.74 16.26
C ARG A 45 9.95 -10.46 16.49
N MET A 46 10.27 -10.78 17.74
CA MET A 46 11.52 -11.48 18.10
C MET A 46 11.57 -12.92 17.59
N LYS A 47 10.44 -13.60 17.61
CA LYS A 47 10.29 -14.94 17.05
C LYS A 47 10.38 -14.93 15.53
N GLY A 48 9.90 -13.88 14.87
CA GLY A 48 9.61 -13.81 13.45
C GLY A 48 8.16 -14.26 13.15
N GLU A 49 7.41 -13.41 12.47
CA GLU A 49 6.00 -13.63 12.14
C GLU A 49 5.86 -14.72 11.07
N THR A 50 4.94 -15.68 11.26
CA THR A 50 4.58 -16.64 10.23
C THR A 50 3.50 -16.12 9.28
N ILE A 51 3.36 -16.73 8.10
CA ILE A 51 2.31 -16.40 7.13
C ILE A 51 0.92 -16.50 7.76
N ASP A 52 0.66 -17.55 8.56
CA ASP A 52 -0.63 -17.77 9.21
C ASP A 52 -0.91 -16.70 10.29
N GLU A 53 0.10 -16.32 11.06
CA GLU A 53 -0.02 -15.24 12.06
C GLU A 53 -0.30 -13.88 11.39
N ILE A 54 0.45 -13.55 10.33
CA ILE A 54 0.23 -12.30 9.58
C ILE A 54 -1.17 -12.29 8.96
N THR A 55 -1.58 -13.41 8.32
CA THR A 55 -2.90 -13.56 7.70
C THR A 55 -4.01 -13.34 8.74
N SER A 56 -3.89 -13.99 9.91
CA SER A 56 -4.89 -13.90 10.98
C SER A 56 -5.01 -12.49 11.55
N CYS A 57 -3.89 -11.79 11.77
CA CYS A 57 -3.89 -10.40 12.21
C CYS A 57 -4.56 -9.46 11.17
N ALA A 58 -4.24 -9.64 9.89
CA ALA A 58 -4.83 -8.83 8.81
C ALA A 58 -6.34 -9.09 8.67
N GLN A 59 -6.80 -10.33 8.81
CA GLN A 59 -8.23 -10.66 8.84
C GLN A 59 -8.97 -9.93 9.95
N VAL A 60 -8.44 -9.92 11.17
CA VAL A 60 -9.05 -9.20 12.29
C VAL A 60 -9.13 -7.68 12.02
N LEU A 61 -8.10 -7.08 11.40
CA LEU A 61 -8.17 -5.67 11.01
C LEU A 61 -9.24 -5.40 9.96
N ARG A 62 -9.35 -6.27 8.93
CA ARG A 62 -10.38 -6.17 7.89
C ARG A 62 -11.79 -6.28 8.46
N GLU A 63 -12.01 -7.15 9.45
CA GLU A 63 -13.31 -7.31 10.10
C GLU A 63 -13.74 -6.11 10.94
N LYS A 64 -12.75 -5.35 11.46
CA LYS A 64 -12.99 -4.19 12.31
C LYS A 64 -12.92 -2.85 11.59
N CYS A 65 -12.64 -2.84 10.29
CA CYS A 65 -12.58 -1.60 9.53
C CYS A 65 -13.96 -1.09 9.12
N SER A 66 -14.04 0.20 8.82
CA SER A 66 -15.18 0.80 8.13
C SER A 66 -15.13 0.37 6.66
N ARG A 67 -15.77 -0.78 6.36
CA ARG A 67 -15.78 -1.38 5.03
C ARG A 67 -16.45 -0.48 4.02
N ILE A 68 -15.90 -0.44 2.78
CA ILE A 68 -16.57 0.10 1.60
C ILE A 68 -16.96 -1.03 0.65
N HIS A 69 -18.10 -0.88 -0.02
CA HIS A 69 -18.58 -1.83 -1.00
C HIS A 69 -18.14 -1.43 -2.40
N THR A 70 -17.66 -2.40 -3.16
CA THR A 70 -17.13 -2.18 -4.51
C THR A 70 -17.85 -3.05 -5.53
N HIS A 71 -17.95 -2.57 -6.76
CA HIS A 71 -18.46 -3.33 -7.90
C HIS A 71 -17.30 -3.74 -8.79
N GLY A 72 -17.08 -5.05 -8.96
CA GLY A 72 -15.99 -5.58 -9.78
C GLY A 72 -14.61 -5.54 -9.09
N ASP A 73 -13.58 -5.73 -9.89
CA ASP A 73 -12.21 -5.79 -9.41
C ASP A 73 -11.65 -4.38 -9.19
N VAL A 74 -11.18 -4.12 -7.98
CA VAL A 74 -10.59 -2.84 -7.54
C VAL A 74 -9.13 -3.08 -7.16
N LEU A 75 -8.29 -2.13 -7.51
CA LEU A 75 -6.85 -2.17 -7.25
C LEU A 75 -6.48 -1.30 -6.05
N ASP A 76 -5.58 -1.82 -5.22
CA ASP A 76 -4.81 -1.03 -4.25
C ASP A 76 -3.34 -0.95 -4.71
N ILE A 77 -2.75 0.22 -4.63
CA ILE A 77 -1.32 0.45 -4.85
C ILE A 77 -0.74 1.11 -3.60
N VAL A 78 0.15 0.41 -2.92
CA VAL A 78 0.62 0.82 -1.59
C VAL A 78 2.00 0.23 -1.28
N GLY A 79 2.82 0.96 -0.51
CA GLY A 79 4.04 0.45 0.11
C GLY A 79 3.85 0.23 1.60
N THR A 80 4.70 -0.60 2.20
CA THR A 80 4.77 -0.75 3.67
C THR A 80 5.28 0.50 4.35
N GLY A 81 5.98 1.35 3.61
CA GLY A 81 6.77 2.44 4.16
C GLY A 81 8.01 1.93 4.90
N GLY A 82 8.81 2.88 5.38
CA GLY A 82 9.97 2.54 6.21
C GLY A 82 11.22 2.12 5.43
N ASP A 83 11.28 2.33 4.14
CA ASP A 83 12.46 2.13 3.29
C ASP A 83 13.54 3.20 3.49
N CYS A 84 13.19 4.30 4.18
CA CYS A 84 14.06 5.46 4.45
C CYS A 84 14.63 6.14 3.19
N ALA A 85 14.01 5.94 2.03
CA ALA A 85 14.50 6.49 0.77
C ALA A 85 14.07 7.96 0.54
N ASN A 86 13.05 8.42 1.27
CA ASN A 86 12.49 9.77 1.12
C ASN A 86 12.08 10.10 -0.33
N THR A 87 11.57 9.13 -1.07
CA THR A 87 11.04 9.35 -2.40
C THR A 87 9.81 10.26 -2.35
N PHE A 88 9.51 10.92 -3.48
CA PHE A 88 8.20 11.53 -3.63
C PHE A 88 7.10 10.46 -3.60
N ASN A 89 5.83 10.85 -3.51
CA ASN A 89 4.71 9.92 -3.34
C ASN A 89 4.37 9.17 -4.66
N ILE A 90 5.24 8.23 -5.07
CA ILE A 90 5.17 7.49 -6.33
C ILE A 90 3.82 6.77 -6.47
N SER A 91 3.46 5.91 -5.50
CA SER A 91 2.22 5.13 -5.55
C SER A 91 0.97 6.02 -5.54
N THR A 92 1.00 7.17 -4.84
CA THR A 92 -0.13 8.12 -4.81
C THR A 92 -0.30 8.82 -6.17
N THR A 93 0.80 9.24 -6.78
CA THR A 93 0.78 9.84 -8.11
C THR A 93 0.33 8.82 -9.17
N SER A 94 0.81 7.58 -9.09
CA SER A 94 0.42 6.48 -9.98
C SER A 94 -1.07 6.15 -9.89
N ALA A 95 -1.70 6.28 -8.72
CA ALA A 95 -3.13 6.01 -8.55
C ALA A 95 -4.02 6.87 -9.47
N PHE A 96 -3.63 8.12 -9.74
CA PHE A 96 -4.33 8.99 -10.69
C PHE A 96 -4.21 8.49 -12.12
N VAL A 97 -3.01 8.08 -12.53
CA VAL A 97 -2.75 7.54 -13.87
C VAL A 97 -3.51 6.24 -14.10
N ILE A 98 -3.43 5.31 -13.15
CA ILE A 98 -4.11 4.00 -13.19
C ILE A 98 -5.63 4.19 -13.32
N SER A 99 -6.20 5.06 -12.49
CA SER A 99 -7.63 5.35 -12.51
C SER A 99 -8.06 6.04 -13.81
N ALA A 100 -7.27 6.98 -14.34
CA ALA A 100 -7.53 7.67 -15.60
C ALA A 100 -7.41 6.72 -16.81
N ALA A 101 -6.57 5.67 -16.72
CA ALA A 101 -6.48 4.59 -17.70
C ALA A 101 -7.62 3.55 -17.58
N GLY A 102 -8.60 3.78 -16.71
CA GLY A 102 -9.82 2.98 -16.60
C GLY A 102 -9.73 1.74 -15.69
N GLN A 103 -8.76 1.67 -14.78
CA GLN A 103 -8.73 0.68 -13.71
C GLN A 103 -9.21 1.32 -12.40
N PRO A 104 -10.31 0.84 -11.78
CA PRO A 104 -10.76 1.36 -10.49
C PRO A 104 -9.70 1.17 -9.40
N VAL A 105 -9.44 2.25 -8.63
CA VAL A 105 -8.44 2.29 -7.56
C VAL A 105 -9.08 2.73 -6.25
N ALA A 106 -8.98 1.89 -5.23
CA ALA A 106 -9.28 2.22 -3.84
C ALA A 106 -7.97 2.26 -3.06
N LYS A 107 -7.31 3.42 -3.11
CA LYS A 107 -5.99 3.55 -2.49
C LYS A 107 -6.10 3.66 -0.98
N HIS A 108 -5.57 2.67 -0.27
CA HIS A 108 -5.40 2.74 1.17
C HIS A 108 -4.09 3.45 1.52
N GLY A 109 -4.13 4.39 2.46
CA GLY A 109 -2.93 5.15 2.81
C GLY A 109 -3.04 5.89 4.13
N ASN A 110 -1.89 6.39 4.60
CA ASN A 110 -1.79 7.10 5.88
C ASN A 110 -0.90 8.33 5.75
N ARG A 111 -0.80 9.09 6.85
CA ARG A 111 0.22 10.12 7.02
C ARG A 111 1.60 9.47 7.14
N SER A 112 2.64 10.26 6.91
CA SER A 112 4.02 9.82 7.10
C SER A 112 4.28 9.39 8.55
N VAL A 113 5.10 8.34 8.69
CA VAL A 113 5.67 7.90 9.98
C VAL A 113 7.16 8.18 10.03
N SER A 114 7.87 8.01 8.93
CA SER A 114 9.34 8.12 8.83
C SER A 114 9.82 9.03 7.71
N SER A 115 9.03 9.26 6.67
CA SER A 115 9.33 10.18 5.57
C SER A 115 8.84 11.60 5.87
N LYS A 116 9.16 12.56 4.99
CA LYS A 116 8.71 13.95 5.12
C LYS A 116 7.24 14.16 4.72
N SER A 117 6.66 13.25 3.91
CA SER A 117 5.29 13.35 3.40
C SER A 117 4.73 11.97 3.10
N GLY A 118 3.60 11.62 3.70
CA GLY A 118 2.83 10.41 3.41
C GLY A 118 1.76 10.65 2.34
N ALA A 119 1.04 9.59 1.96
CA ALA A 119 -0.03 9.68 0.96
C ALA A 119 -1.13 10.68 1.36
N ALA A 120 -1.53 10.70 2.63
CA ALA A 120 -2.53 11.63 3.15
C ALA A 120 -2.03 13.08 3.09
N ASP A 121 -0.76 13.32 3.45
CA ASP A 121 -0.20 14.65 3.52
C ASP A 121 -0.13 15.31 2.12
N VAL A 122 0.32 14.56 1.11
CA VAL A 122 0.37 15.07 -0.27
C VAL A 122 -1.02 15.28 -0.86
N LEU A 123 -2.00 14.42 -0.55
CA LEU A 123 -3.37 14.59 -1.04
C LEU A 123 -4.04 15.84 -0.45
N GLU A 124 -3.83 16.12 0.85
CA GLU A 124 -4.29 17.39 1.45
C GLU A 124 -3.62 18.61 0.82
N ALA A 125 -2.30 18.54 0.55
CA ALA A 125 -1.58 19.61 -0.14
C ALA A 125 -2.08 19.83 -1.58
N LEU A 126 -2.60 18.79 -2.25
CA LEU A 126 -3.27 18.87 -3.54
C LEU A 126 -4.72 19.38 -3.45
N GLY A 127 -5.25 19.63 -2.24
CA GLY A 127 -6.60 20.12 -2.01
C GLY A 127 -7.67 19.01 -1.90
N VAL A 128 -7.29 17.75 -1.78
CA VAL A 128 -8.23 16.63 -1.59
C VAL A 128 -8.66 16.57 -0.13
N LYS A 129 -9.96 16.50 0.13
CA LYS A 129 -10.48 16.18 1.44
C LYS A 129 -10.36 14.67 1.66
N ILE A 130 -9.54 14.27 2.62
CA ILE A 130 -9.17 12.85 2.85
C ILE A 130 -10.04 12.16 3.91
N ASP A 131 -10.59 12.90 4.85
CA ASP A 131 -11.45 12.35 5.92
C ASP A 131 -12.89 12.30 5.44
N LEU A 132 -13.22 11.24 4.71
CA LEU A 132 -14.52 11.04 4.09
C LEU A 132 -15.18 9.78 4.67
N PRO A 133 -16.52 9.79 4.85
CA PRO A 133 -17.27 8.60 5.25
C PRO A 133 -17.23 7.52 4.14
N ALA A 134 -17.55 6.28 4.51
CA ALA A 134 -17.51 5.14 3.60
C ALA A 134 -18.36 5.36 2.36
N GLU A 135 -19.59 5.87 2.51
CA GLU A 135 -20.53 6.12 1.43
C GLU A 135 -20.01 7.12 0.41
N LYS A 136 -19.25 8.13 0.89
CA LYS A 136 -18.63 9.12 -0.02
C LYS A 136 -17.47 8.53 -0.81
N ASN A 137 -16.68 7.65 -0.19
CA ASN A 137 -15.63 6.91 -0.88
C ASN A 137 -16.20 5.94 -1.93
N GLU A 138 -17.33 5.29 -1.64
CA GLU A 138 -18.07 4.46 -2.61
C GLU A 138 -18.57 5.30 -3.80
N GLU A 139 -19.14 6.47 -3.53
CA GLU A 139 -19.58 7.42 -4.55
C GLU A 139 -18.42 7.86 -5.47
N LEU A 140 -17.27 8.23 -4.88
CA LEU A 140 -16.07 8.60 -5.63
C LEU A 140 -15.59 7.46 -6.51
N LEU A 141 -15.50 6.26 -5.96
CA LEU A 141 -15.08 5.07 -6.72
C LEU A 141 -16.01 4.80 -7.90
N GLN A 142 -17.33 4.94 -7.73
CA GLN A 142 -18.30 4.79 -8.82
C GLN A 142 -18.19 5.88 -9.89
N LYS A 143 -18.05 7.16 -9.46
CA LYS A 143 -18.11 8.30 -10.40
C LYS A 143 -16.83 8.50 -11.17
N ILE A 144 -15.69 8.31 -10.50
CA ILE A 144 -14.37 8.64 -11.07
C ILE A 144 -13.36 7.50 -10.99
N ASN A 145 -13.75 6.28 -10.65
CA ASN A 145 -12.86 5.11 -10.50
C ASN A 145 -11.70 5.34 -9.51
N LEU A 146 -11.82 6.26 -8.56
CA LEU A 146 -10.76 6.58 -7.60
C LEU A 146 -11.34 7.03 -6.28
N CYS A 147 -10.90 6.41 -5.18
CA CYS A 147 -11.09 6.93 -3.83
C CYS A 147 -9.81 6.77 -3.01
N PHE A 148 -9.71 7.56 -1.93
CA PHE A 148 -8.64 7.47 -0.94
C PHE A 148 -9.21 7.04 0.40
N LEU A 149 -8.73 5.92 0.91
CA LEU A 149 -9.15 5.33 2.17
C LEU A 149 -8.13 5.70 3.24
N PHE A 150 -8.44 6.73 4.01
CA PHE A 150 -7.56 7.22 5.05
C PHE A 150 -7.53 6.24 6.23
N ALA A 151 -6.37 5.66 6.50
CA ALA A 151 -6.23 4.57 7.47
C ALA A 151 -6.71 4.93 8.88
N GLN A 152 -6.54 6.18 9.33
CA GLN A 152 -6.98 6.60 10.66
C GLN A 152 -8.51 6.65 10.77
N SER A 153 -9.21 7.06 9.72
CA SER A 153 -10.67 7.08 9.67
C SER A 153 -11.26 5.68 9.49
N CYS A 154 -10.56 4.82 8.72
CA CYS A 154 -11.05 3.48 8.42
C CYS A 154 -10.83 2.46 9.55
N HIS A 155 -9.79 2.63 10.37
CA HIS A 155 -9.36 1.64 11.37
C HIS A 155 -9.40 2.20 12.80
N ALA A 156 -10.58 2.53 13.31
CA ALA A 156 -10.78 3.08 14.66
C ALA A 156 -10.20 2.17 15.77
N SER A 157 -10.12 0.87 15.56
CA SER A 157 -9.55 -0.10 16.49
C SER A 157 -8.04 0.10 16.73
N MET A 158 -7.33 0.75 15.80
CA MET A 158 -5.90 1.07 15.96
C MET A 158 -5.60 1.99 17.15
N ARG A 159 -6.59 2.70 17.68
CA ARG A 159 -6.46 3.52 18.91
C ARG A 159 -5.95 2.73 20.10
N TYR A 160 -6.21 1.43 20.16
CA TYR A 160 -5.75 0.59 21.27
C TYR A 160 -4.27 0.19 21.17
N ALA A 161 -3.75 0.01 19.98
CA ALA A 161 -2.36 -0.37 19.74
C ALA A 161 -1.43 0.83 19.45
N GLY A 162 -1.98 1.93 18.94
CA GLY A 162 -1.23 3.11 18.50
C GLY A 162 -0.29 3.70 19.54
N PRO A 163 -0.77 4.00 20.77
CA PRO A 163 0.08 4.52 21.85
C PRO A 163 1.24 3.59 22.19
N VAL A 164 0.96 2.27 22.34
CA VAL A 164 1.96 1.26 22.66
C VAL A 164 3.03 1.16 21.55
N ARG A 165 2.62 1.16 20.29
CA ARG A 165 3.55 1.15 19.13
C ARG A 165 4.51 2.35 19.16
N LYS A 166 3.97 3.54 19.48
CA LYS A 166 4.77 4.77 19.58
C LYS A 166 5.76 4.72 20.73
N GLU A 167 5.35 4.16 21.86
CA GLU A 167 6.16 4.07 23.07
C GLU A 167 7.33 3.08 22.91
N ILE A 168 7.07 1.89 22.34
CA ILE A 168 8.12 0.88 22.14
C ILE A 168 9.09 1.20 21.00
N GLY A 169 8.70 2.00 20.02
CA GLY A 169 9.56 2.56 18.97
C GLY A 169 10.25 1.57 18.02
N ILE A 170 9.87 0.29 18.03
CA ILE A 170 10.44 -0.74 17.15
C ILE A 170 9.46 -1.15 16.05
N ARG A 171 9.98 -1.75 14.98
CA ARG A 171 9.14 -2.39 13.95
C ARG A 171 8.51 -3.66 14.51
N THR A 172 7.21 -3.84 14.23
CA THR A 172 6.39 -4.98 14.67
C THR A 172 5.46 -5.41 13.53
N ILE A 173 4.61 -6.41 13.77
CA ILE A 173 3.55 -6.85 12.86
C ILE A 173 2.74 -5.67 12.27
N PHE A 174 2.54 -4.59 13.01
CA PHE A 174 1.80 -3.41 12.55
C PHE A 174 2.49 -2.62 11.42
N ASN A 175 3.77 -2.86 11.15
CA ASN A 175 4.45 -2.23 10.01
C ASN A 175 4.19 -2.95 8.69
N ILE A 176 3.66 -4.17 8.73
CA ILE A 176 3.39 -4.98 7.54
C ILE A 176 1.90 -5.23 7.29
N ILE A 177 1.04 -5.23 8.33
CA ILE A 177 -0.38 -5.55 8.16
C ILE A 177 -1.24 -4.37 7.66
N GLY A 178 -0.77 -3.12 7.78
CA GLY A 178 -1.51 -1.94 7.28
C GLY A 178 -1.91 -2.08 5.81
N PRO A 179 -0.97 -2.31 4.89
CA PRO A 179 -1.26 -2.54 3.48
C PRO A 179 -2.15 -3.76 3.18
N LEU A 180 -2.22 -4.72 4.10
CA LEU A 180 -3.03 -5.94 3.95
C LEU A 180 -4.49 -5.76 4.39
N ALA A 181 -4.81 -4.60 4.99
CA ALA A 181 -6.09 -4.34 5.63
C ALA A 181 -6.94 -3.30 4.88
N ASN A 182 -6.78 -3.17 3.55
CA ASN A 182 -7.56 -2.25 2.75
C ASN A 182 -9.08 -2.47 2.95
N PRO A 183 -9.86 -1.43 3.35
CA PRO A 183 -11.30 -1.54 3.62
C PRO A 183 -12.17 -1.89 2.40
N ALA A 184 -11.65 -1.72 1.19
CA ALA A 184 -12.31 -2.15 -0.05
C ALA A 184 -12.15 -3.64 -0.32
N PHE A 185 -11.34 -4.37 0.46
CA PHE A 185 -10.95 -5.75 0.18
C PHE A 185 -10.48 -5.95 -1.27
N ALA A 186 -9.61 -5.04 -1.71
CA ALA A 186 -9.12 -4.97 -3.07
C ALA A 186 -8.71 -6.35 -3.59
N SER A 187 -9.27 -6.73 -4.73
CA SER A 187 -8.97 -8.01 -5.40
C SER A 187 -7.70 -7.98 -6.24
N LEU A 188 -7.21 -6.77 -6.54
CA LEU A 188 -5.96 -6.52 -7.25
C LEU A 188 -5.05 -5.69 -6.33
N GLN A 189 -3.76 -6.04 -6.23
CA GLN A 189 -2.85 -5.28 -5.36
C GLN A 189 -1.42 -5.24 -5.88
N LEU A 190 -0.84 -4.02 -5.94
CA LEU A 190 0.61 -3.81 -6.01
C LEU A 190 1.08 -3.37 -4.62
N LEU A 191 1.91 -4.22 -3.98
CA LEU A 191 2.44 -4.00 -2.63
C LEU A 191 3.95 -3.89 -2.66
N GLY A 192 4.49 -2.72 -2.35
CA GLY A 192 5.91 -2.52 -2.10
C GLY A 192 6.31 -2.90 -0.67
N VAL A 193 7.48 -3.49 -0.50
CA VAL A 193 8.01 -3.90 0.81
C VAL A 193 9.41 -3.36 1.05
N TYR A 194 9.70 -2.98 2.30
CA TYR A 194 10.98 -2.40 2.71
C TYR A 194 12.14 -3.42 2.89
N GLN A 195 11.85 -4.72 2.78
CA GLN A 195 12.83 -5.81 2.92
C GLN A 195 12.51 -6.92 1.93
N LYS A 196 13.54 -7.45 1.28
CA LYS A 196 13.43 -8.51 0.26
C LYS A 196 12.78 -9.78 0.80
N GLU A 197 13.09 -10.15 2.05
CA GLU A 197 12.60 -11.35 2.71
C GLU A 197 11.07 -11.34 2.92
N LEU A 198 10.44 -10.15 2.83
CA LEU A 198 8.97 -10.01 2.94
C LEU A 198 8.24 -10.29 1.61
N VAL A 199 8.92 -10.32 0.48
CA VAL A 199 8.29 -10.43 -0.85
C VAL A 199 7.44 -11.68 -0.96
N LEU A 200 8.04 -12.85 -0.81
CA LEU A 200 7.31 -14.12 -0.96
C LEU A 200 6.31 -14.39 0.19
N PRO A 201 6.64 -14.16 1.48
CA PRO A 201 5.68 -14.31 2.56
C PRO A 201 4.44 -13.44 2.40
N LEU A 202 4.58 -12.15 2.08
CA LEU A 202 3.42 -11.25 1.95
C LEU A 202 2.61 -11.54 0.69
N ALA A 203 3.22 -12.04 -0.38
CA ALA A 203 2.46 -12.53 -1.54
C ALA A 203 1.55 -13.71 -1.16
N ARG A 204 2.04 -14.65 -0.36
CA ARG A 204 1.23 -15.76 0.16
C ARG A 204 0.12 -15.27 1.10
N VAL A 205 0.42 -14.30 1.97
CA VAL A 205 -0.59 -13.68 2.84
C VAL A 205 -1.68 -13.01 2.01
N LEU A 206 -1.33 -12.21 0.99
CA LEU A 206 -2.31 -11.58 0.10
C LEU A 206 -3.19 -12.61 -0.62
N SER A 207 -2.59 -13.69 -1.10
CA SER A 207 -3.33 -14.81 -1.70
C SER A 207 -4.33 -15.43 -0.71
N ASN A 208 -3.90 -15.67 0.55
CA ASN A 208 -4.77 -16.18 1.62
C ASN A 208 -5.90 -15.20 1.97
N LEU A 209 -5.67 -13.90 1.80
CA LEU A 209 -6.67 -12.84 2.03
C LEU A 209 -7.61 -12.62 0.84
N GLY A 210 -7.49 -13.41 -0.24
CA GLY A 210 -8.40 -13.40 -1.38
C GLY A 210 -8.01 -12.43 -2.51
N VAL A 211 -6.77 -11.92 -2.54
CA VAL A 211 -6.27 -11.18 -3.70
C VAL A 211 -6.16 -12.13 -4.89
N LYS A 212 -6.87 -11.80 -5.98
CA LYS A 212 -6.90 -12.62 -7.19
C LYS A 212 -5.64 -12.46 -8.03
N ARG A 213 -5.24 -11.20 -8.26
CA ARG A 213 -4.00 -10.85 -8.95
C ARG A 213 -3.27 -9.78 -8.15
N GLY A 214 -1.99 -9.98 -7.93
CA GLY A 214 -1.18 -9.03 -7.19
C GLY A 214 0.30 -9.22 -7.46
N ILE A 215 1.08 -8.21 -7.15
CA ILE A 215 2.54 -8.27 -7.11
C ILE A 215 3.00 -7.69 -5.79
N VAL A 216 3.83 -8.45 -5.08
CA VAL A 216 4.63 -7.92 -3.97
C VAL A 216 6.03 -7.66 -4.52
N VAL A 217 6.54 -6.44 -4.31
CA VAL A 217 7.78 -5.98 -4.91
C VAL A 217 8.74 -5.41 -3.88
N TYR A 218 10.01 -5.66 -4.09
CA TYR A 218 11.14 -4.99 -3.45
C TYR A 218 12.09 -4.49 -4.52
N GLY A 219 12.29 -3.19 -4.60
CA GLY A 219 13.35 -2.60 -5.42
C GLY A 219 14.71 -3.02 -4.85
N ASN A 220 15.56 -3.65 -5.67
CA ASN A 220 16.86 -4.15 -5.20
C ASN A 220 17.86 -3.05 -4.80
N ASP A 221 17.45 -1.79 -4.94
CA ASP A 221 18.09 -0.60 -4.37
C ASP A 221 17.54 -0.21 -2.99
N GLY A 222 16.56 -0.94 -2.46
CA GLY A 222 15.97 -0.75 -1.14
C GLY A 222 14.63 0.00 -1.13
N LEU A 223 14.03 0.27 -2.31
CA LEU A 223 12.73 0.94 -2.39
C LEU A 223 11.56 -0.03 -2.17
N ASP A 224 10.50 0.44 -1.50
CA ASP A 224 9.21 -0.23 -1.40
C ASP A 224 8.24 0.19 -2.53
N GLU A 225 8.79 0.29 -3.74
CA GLU A 225 8.09 0.61 -4.99
C GLU A 225 8.71 -0.20 -6.14
N VAL A 226 8.07 -0.26 -7.29
CA VAL A 226 8.73 -0.75 -8.51
C VAL A 226 9.73 0.32 -8.95
N THR A 227 11.02 0.04 -8.71
CA THR A 227 12.08 1.02 -8.96
C THR A 227 12.55 0.99 -10.42
N VAL A 228 12.87 2.18 -10.95
CA VAL A 228 13.58 2.37 -12.25
C VAL A 228 15.09 2.44 -12.07
N SER A 229 15.59 2.55 -10.82
CA SER A 229 17.03 2.72 -10.56
C SER A 229 17.78 1.39 -10.43
N SER A 230 17.07 0.28 -10.24
CA SER A 230 17.63 -1.06 -10.08
C SER A 230 16.72 -2.13 -10.70
N THR A 231 17.10 -3.40 -10.59
CA THR A 231 16.19 -4.53 -10.77
C THR A 231 15.21 -4.61 -9.60
N ASN A 232 14.16 -5.37 -9.77
CA ASN A 232 13.12 -5.59 -8.76
C ASN A 232 12.98 -7.08 -8.45
N THR A 233 12.91 -7.46 -7.19
CA THR A 233 12.47 -8.79 -6.78
C THR A 233 10.96 -8.75 -6.62
N MET A 234 10.26 -9.59 -7.37
CA MET A 234 8.79 -9.62 -7.42
C MET A 234 8.25 -11.01 -7.10
N ALA A 235 7.13 -11.07 -6.39
CA ALA A 235 6.30 -12.26 -6.26
C ALA A 235 4.90 -11.96 -6.79
N GLU A 236 4.55 -12.58 -7.91
CA GLU A 236 3.26 -12.41 -8.58
C GLU A 236 2.27 -13.44 -8.10
N ILE A 237 1.07 -12.96 -7.76
CA ILE A 237 -0.10 -13.76 -7.40
C ILE A 237 -1.02 -13.80 -8.63
N ASN A 238 -1.39 -15.01 -9.05
CA ASN A 238 -2.38 -15.21 -10.09
C ASN A 238 -3.32 -16.34 -9.69
N ASN A 239 -4.50 -16.01 -9.19
CA ASN A 239 -5.55 -16.94 -8.76
C ASN A 239 -5.00 -18.07 -7.86
N GLY A 240 -4.31 -17.69 -6.78
CA GLY A 240 -3.75 -18.60 -5.78
C GLY A 240 -2.35 -19.14 -6.09
N LYS A 241 -1.89 -19.05 -7.34
CA LYS A 241 -0.51 -19.38 -7.68
C LYS A 241 0.40 -18.19 -7.40
N VAL A 242 1.51 -18.43 -6.68
CA VAL A 242 2.53 -17.43 -6.40
C VAL A 242 3.82 -17.82 -7.10
N THR A 243 4.40 -16.89 -7.87
CA THR A 243 5.65 -17.09 -8.62
C THR A 243 6.60 -15.94 -8.33
N GLU A 244 7.82 -16.24 -7.91
CA GLU A 244 8.88 -15.24 -7.67
C GLU A 244 9.79 -15.12 -8.89
N TYR A 245 10.18 -13.89 -9.22
CA TYR A 245 11.11 -13.60 -10.32
C TYR A 245 11.81 -12.26 -10.12
N ILE A 246 12.88 -12.04 -10.89
CA ILE A 246 13.54 -10.73 -10.99
C ILE A 246 13.00 -10.02 -12.22
N PHE A 247 12.59 -8.78 -12.03
CA PHE A 247 12.12 -7.91 -13.10
C PHE A 247 13.12 -6.77 -13.32
N ASP A 248 13.54 -6.56 -14.56
CA ASP A 248 14.41 -5.46 -14.96
C ASP A 248 13.64 -4.44 -15.82
N PRO A 249 13.44 -3.20 -15.35
CA PRO A 249 12.80 -2.15 -16.16
C PRO A 249 13.55 -1.83 -17.46
N ALA A 250 14.86 -2.09 -17.52
CA ALA A 250 15.65 -1.88 -18.73
C ALA A 250 15.19 -2.76 -19.91
N ASP A 251 14.60 -3.94 -19.63
CA ASP A 251 14.03 -4.82 -20.65
C ASP A 251 12.81 -4.20 -21.35
N LEU A 252 12.20 -3.18 -20.75
CA LEU A 252 11.10 -2.40 -21.31
C LEU A 252 11.57 -1.07 -21.93
N GLY A 253 12.88 -0.77 -21.88
CA GLY A 253 13.46 0.45 -22.42
C GLY A 253 13.57 1.60 -21.43
N PHE A 254 13.24 1.42 -20.16
CA PHE A 254 13.45 2.45 -19.13
C PHE A 254 14.95 2.66 -18.89
N LYS A 255 15.35 3.93 -18.81
CA LYS A 255 16.74 4.27 -18.49
C LYS A 255 16.95 4.23 -16.99
N ARG A 256 18.06 3.63 -16.57
CA ARG A 256 18.46 3.66 -15.15
C ARG A 256 18.69 5.09 -14.69
N CYS A 257 18.16 5.40 -13.52
CA CYS A 257 18.41 6.65 -12.81
C CYS A 257 19.13 6.40 -11.49
N SER A 258 19.53 7.44 -10.79
CA SER A 258 19.99 7.33 -9.41
C SER A 258 18.79 7.41 -8.45
N LYS A 259 18.92 6.86 -7.24
CA LYS A 259 17.89 7.05 -6.19
C LYS A 259 17.69 8.53 -5.85
N ALA A 260 18.73 9.35 -5.96
CA ALA A 260 18.66 10.78 -5.71
C ALA A 260 17.69 11.48 -6.68
N ASP A 261 17.52 10.97 -7.90
CA ASP A 261 16.58 11.53 -8.88
C ASP A 261 15.10 11.29 -8.47
N LEU A 262 14.84 10.35 -7.56
CA LEU A 262 13.50 10.00 -7.07
C LEU A 262 13.16 10.67 -5.74
N VAL A 263 14.10 11.38 -5.12
CA VAL A 263 13.87 12.05 -3.83
C VAL A 263 12.79 13.11 -3.96
N GLY A 264 11.88 13.11 -3.00
CA GLY A 264 10.85 14.13 -2.79
C GLY A 264 11.23 15.14 -1.72
N GLY A 265 10.23 15.87 -1.26
CA GLY A 265 10.37 16.87 -0.22
C GLY A 265 9.23 16.78 0.81
N ASP A 266 8.80 17.93 1.29
CA ASP A 266 7.62 18.03 2.11
C ASP A 266 6.31 17.82 1.31
N ALA A 267 5.17 17.97 1.95
CA ALA A 267 3.87 17.75 1.32
C ALA A 267 3.62 18.70 0.13
N GLN A 268 4.05 19.98 0.24
CA GLN A 268 3.85 20.97 -0.81
C GLN A 268 4.77 20.71 -2.00
N GLU A 269 6.05 20.40 -1.74
CA GLU A 269 7.01 20.02 -2.78
C GLU A 269 6.54 18.77 -3.53
N ASN A 270 6.05 17.77 -2.81
CA ASN A 270 5.54 16.54 -3.42
C ASN A 270 4.22 16.76 -4.18
N ALA A 271 3.36 17.64 -3.72
CA ALA A 271 2.16 18.06 -4.45
C ALA A 271 2.51 18.74 -5.78
N GLN A 272 3.56 19.57 -5.80
CA GLN A 272 4.05 20.19 -7.02
C GLN A 272 4.66 19.14 -7.98
N ILE A 273 5.48 18.22 -7.48
CA ILE A 273 6.04 17.11 -8.27
C ILE A 273 4.89 16.27 -8.89
N THR A 274 3.91 15.88 -8.09
CA THR A 274 2.72 15.14 -8.54
C THR A 274 1.99 15.90 -9.65
N THR A 275 1.72 17.19 -9.43
CA THR A 275 1.04 18.05 -10.42
C THR A 275 1.83 18.12 -11.74
N ASN A 276 3.14 18.31 -11.67
CA ASN A 276 4.01 18.42 -12.85
C ASN A 276 4.08 17.10 -13.64
N ILE A 277 4.05 15.96 -12.95
CA ILE A 277 3.98 14.65 -13.62
C ILE A 277 2.63 14.48 -14.30
N LEU A 278 1.52 14.70 -13.59
CA LEU A 278 0.18 14.45 -14.10
C LEU A 278 -0.20 15.37 -15.26
N ASN A 279 0.30 16.61 -15.29
CA ASN A 279 0.06 17.56 -16.40
C ASN A 279 1.09 17.44 -17.53
N GLY A 280 2.04 16.48 -17.44
CA GLY A 280 3.02 16.20 -18.49
C GLY A 280 4.19 17.18 -18.58
N THR A 281 4.38 18.10 -17.63
CA THR A 281 5.52 19.04 -17.63
C THR A 281 6.80 18.39 -17.11
N GLU A 282 6.71 17.42 -16.20
CA GLU A 282 7.84 16.58 -15.77
C GLU A 282 8.07 15.44 -16.76
N ARG A 283 9.31 15.31 -17.28
CA ARG A 283 9.70 14.32 -18.31
C ARG A 283 10.84 13.40 -17.88
N GLY A 284 11.33 13.54 -16.65
CA GLY A 284 12.49 12.82 -16.14
C GLY A 284 12.15 11.55 -15.38
N SER A 285 13.11 11.10 -14.57
CA SER A 285 13.07 9.84 -13.82
C SER A 285 11.85 9.70 -12.88
N LYS A 286 11.34 10.82 -12.35
CA LYS A 286 10.13 10.82 -11.53
C LYS A 286 8.89 10.41 -12.33
N ARG A 287 8.76 10.92 -13.58
CA ARG A 287 7.70 10.48 -14.50
C ARG A 287 7.86 9.00 -14.83
N ASP A 288 9.08 8.55 -15.13
CA ASP A 288 9.36 7.14 -15.46
C ASP A 288 8.98 6.20 -14.32
N ALA A 289 9.25 6.57 -13.07
CA ALA A 289 8.84 5.82 -11.89
C ALA A 289 7.31 5.70 -11.79
N VAL A 290 6.56 6.78 -12.06
CA VAL A 290 5.10 6.77 -12.07
C VAL A 290 4.56 5.91 -13.22
N VAL A 291 5.12 6.04 -14.42
CA VAL A 291 4.75 5.23 -15.59
C VAL A 291 4.95 3.74 -15.29
N LEU A 292 6.10 3.36 -14.72
CA LEU A 292 6.42 1.98 -14.43
C LEU A 292 5.48 1.36 -13.36
N ASN A 293 5.25 2.07 -12.24
CA ASN A 293 4.33 1.61 -11.19
C ASN A 293 2.89 1.54 -11.71
N SER A 294 2.48 2.48 -12.57
CA SER A 294 1.18 2.44 -13.24
C SER A 294 1.08 1.27 -14.21
N ALA A 295 2.12 1.00 -14.99
CA ALA A 295 2.16 -0.11 -15.95
C ALA A 295 1.99 -1.47 -15.27
N VAL A 296 2.73 -1.73 -14.19
CA VAL A 296 2.62 -2.97 -13.41
C VAL A 296 1.21 -3.09 -12.80
N SER A 297 0.64 -2.01 -12.31
CA SER A 297 -0.72 -1.98 -11.78
C SER A 297 -1.79 -2.24 -12.84
N LEU A 298 -1.67 -1.63 -14.02
CA LEU A 298 -2.57 -1.85 -15.16
C LEU A 298 -2.48 -3.27 -15.72
N TYR A 299 -1.29 -3.87 -15.71
CA TYR A 299 -1.09 -5.29 -16.03
C TYR A 299 -1.88 -6.19 -15.07
N LEU A 300 -1.88 -5.90 -13.77
CA LEU A 300 -2.71 -6.61 -12.79
C LEU A 300 -4.21 -6.46 -13.12
N GLY A 301 -4.63 -5.30 -13.62
CA GLY A 301 -5.99 -5.02 -14.10
C GLY A 301 -6.34 -5.67 -15.45
N GLY A 302 -5.42 -6.44 -16.06
CA GLY A 302 -5.67 -7.14 -17.34
C GLY A 302 -5.69 -6.22 -18.56
N LYS A 303 -5.05 -5.04 -18.50
CA LYS A 303 -5.04 -4.06 -19.60
C LYS A 303 -4.01 -4.37 -20.72
N GLY A 304 -3.27 -5.46 -20.60
CA GLY A 304 -2.25 -5.90 -21.56
C GLY A 304 -0.97 -6.38 -20.86
N SER A 305 0.10 -6.57 -21.61
CA SER A 305 1.45 -6.78 -21.09
C SER A 305 1.96 -5.54 -20.35
N ILE A 306 2.96 -5.68 -19.49
CA ILE A 306 3.55 -4.51 -18.78
C ILE A 306 4.04 -3.45 -19.78
N LYS A 307 4.60 -3.88 -20.93
CA LYS A 307 5.05 -2.95 -21.99
C LYS A 307 3.90 -2.15 -22.62
N GLU A 308 2.80 -2.81 -22.96
CA GLU A 308 1.60 -2.14 -23.48
C GLU A 308 0.97 -1.22 -22.42
N CYS A 309 0.97 -1.65 -21.16
CA CYS A 309 0.50 -0.85 -20.04
C CYS A 309 1.40 0.37 -19.77
N ALA A 310 2.72 0.30 -20.03
CA ALA A 310 3.60 1.45 -19.94
C ALA A 310 3.25 2.50 -21.00
N ALA A 311 3.04 2.10 -22.24
CA ALA A 311 2.58 3.00 -23.31
C ALA A 311 1.21 3.62 -23.00
N LEU A 312 0.27 2.85 -22.43
CA LEU A 312 -1.03 3.36 -21.99
C LEU A 312 -0.89 4.38 -20.84
N ALA A 313 0.00 4.15 -19.90
CA ALA A 313 0.27 5.09 -18.79
C ALA A 313 0.88 6.40 -19.32
N GLU A 314 1.84 6.33 -20.25
CA GLU A 314 2.43 7.50 -20.91
C GLU A 314 1.37 8.32 -21.66
N GLU A 315 0.56 7.66 -22.49
CA GLU A 315 -0.53 8.28 -23.22
C GLU A 315 -1.57 8.92 -22.29
N THR A 316 -1.87 8.27 -21.16
CA THR A 316 -2.79 8.81 -20.14
C THR A 316 -2.28 10.09 -19.51
N ILE A 317 -0.98 10.21 -19.29
CA ILE A 317 -0.34 11.43 -18.78
C ILE A 317 -0.33 12.50 -19.89
N ASP A 318 0.18 12.15 -21.08
CA ASP A 318 0.41 13.10 -22.17
C ASP A 318 -0.89 13.67 -22.77
N SER A 319 -1.99 12.94 -22.67
CA SER A 319 -3.34 13.43 -23.05
C SER A 319 -3.99 14.34 -22.01
N GLY A 320 -3.40 14.50 -20.82
CA GLY A 320 -3.95 15.29 -19.71
C GLY A 320 -5.01 14.58 -18.88
N ARG A 321 -5.45 13.35 -19.24
CA ARG A 321 -6.49 12.59 -18.50
C ARG A 321 -6.10 12.33 -17.04
N ALA A 322 -4.81 12.12 -16.76
CA ALA A 322 -4.32 11.91 -15.41
C ALA A 322 -4.49 13.18 -14.53
N TYR A 323 -4.23 14.36 -15.10
CA TYR A 323 -4.44 15.64 -14.41
C TYR A 323 -5.92 15.94 -14.19
N GLU A 324 -6.76 15.68 -15.18
CA GLU A 324 -8.22 15.81 -15.04
C GLU A 324 -8.75 14.93 -13.91
N LYS A 325 -8.19 13.73 -13.72
CA LYS A 325 -8.55 12.81 -12.63
C LYS A 325 -8.25 13.42 -11.25
N LEU A 326 -7.11 14.08 -11.09
CA LEU A 326 -6.78 14.83 -9.88
C LEU A 326 -7.81 15.93 -9.64
N GLN A 327 -8.12 16.74 -10.65
CA GLN A 327 -9.09 17.84 -10.52
C GLN A 327 -10.48 17.30 -10.15
N GLN A 328 -10.91 16.19 -10.72
CA GLN A 328 -12.17 15.53 -10.37
C GLN A 328 -12.19 15.08 -8.90
N LEU A 329 -11.11 14.45 -8.41
CA LEU A 329 -11.02 14.01 -7.02
C LEU A 329 -11.05 15.21 -6.07
N VAL A 330 -10.28 16.27 -6.34
CA VAL A 330 -10.31 17.51 -5.54
C VAL A 330 -11.71 18.09 -5.48
N LYS A 331 -12.36 18.26 -6.63
CA LYS A 331 -13.72 18.82 -6.69
C LYS A 331 -14.73 17.97 -5.92
N LEU A 332 -14.79 16.67 -6.21
CA LEU A 332 -15.83 15.79 -5.65
C LEU A 332 -15.61 15.44 -4.17
N SER A 333 -14.37 15.41 -3.69
CA SER A 333 -14.09 15.20 -2.27
C SER A 333 -14.54 16.37 -1.39
N ASN A 334 -14.61 17.59 -1.94
CA ASN A 334 -15.01 18.80 -1.23
C ASN A 334 -16.51 19.14 -1.36
N MET A 335 -17.26 18.36 -2.11
CA MET A 335 -18.72 18.45 -2.23
C MET A 335 -19.42 17.55 -1.19
#